data_592780deec324126c03c2441b39980a1
#
_entry.id   592780deec324126c03c2441b39980a1
#
_cell.length_a   1.000
_cell.length_b   1.000
_cell.length_c   1.000
_cell.angle_alpha   90.00
_cell.angle_beta   90.00
_cell.angle_gamma   90.00
#
_symmetry.space_group_name_H-M   'P 1'
#
loop_
_entity.id
_entity.type
_entity.pdbx_description
1 polymer ?
#
loop_
_entity_poly.entity_id
_entity_poly.type
_entity_poly.pdbx_seq_one_letter_code
_entity_poly.pdbx_strand_id
1 'polypeptide(L)'
;MDLKKLAARLIPDEDLPSLSDCERAYPPRSLPDGAEVTRLAPSPTGFIHLGNLYSALADERAAHTTGGVFYLRIEDTDEKRRVEGAVESVIRSLKYFGVDFDEGAEIDGENAYGPYYQRRRAQIYRAFAKDLIERGLAYPCFCTEEELDETRRLQTERKQITGYYGEYAKCRNLSEEQIYKNLDAGRPFVIRLKSQGDVSVKHTFRDAIKGSITVTENDQDVVILKSDGIPTYHFAHAIDDHFMRTTLVIRGEEWLSSLPIHIELFKVLGFPLPRYGHTCSLMKVDGGTKRKLSKRKDPELSLDFYRAAGYYPRAVIKYLMTILNSNFEEWSAKNPEKDYKQFPFSVSKMGKSGALFDLDKLNDVSRDELAKLSPGEMYDFLCGWVKEFGTDADRQHFAGREYIERILALIMGAGQKKRRKDIVRAEQGVRLMDYFFDDTFAPAYDFRFPKESVRAMLAGFAELYSEEDDNSAWFSKLRQAAGAAGFAADNAAYKAAPQNYAGSVSDAAEVVRVAITGSPNSPDLCTIMGILGRERSLARLSEAAARL
;
A
#
# COMPACT_ATOMS: atom_id res chain seq x y z
N MET A 1 14.77 -13.77 -49.49
CA MET A 1 13.59 -13.02 -48.98
C MET A 1 13.95 -11.54 -48.89
N ASP A 2 13.15 -10.71 -49.57
CA ASP A 2 13.27 -9.24 -49.40
C ASP A 2 12.57 -8.81 -48.11
N LEU A 3 13.37 -8.65 -47.05
CA LEU A 3 12.86 -8.33 -45.73
C LEU A 3 12.22 -6.94 -45.64
N LYS A 4 12.68 -5.97 -46.45
CA LYS A 4 12.08 -4.63 -46.49
C LYS A 4 10.67 -4.67 -47.08
N LYS A 5 10.51 -5.41 -48.18
CA LYS A 5 9.20 -5.63 -48.81
C LYS A 5 8.25 -6.39 -47.87
N LEU A 6 8.76 -7.40 -47.19
CA LEU A 6 7.99 -8.14 -46.19
C LEU A 6 7.56 -7.23 -45.03
N ALA A 7 8.47 -6.45 -44.48
CA ALA A 7 8.18 -5.54 -43.38
C ALA A 7 7.11 -4.50 -43.73
N ALA A 8 7.20 -3.92 -44.95
CA ALA A 8 6.19 -2.99 -45.45
C ALA A 8 4.80 -3.66 -45.66
N ARG A 9 4.78 -4.96 -46.01
CA ARG A 9 3.53 -5.72 -46.16
C ARG A 9 2.89 -6.05 -44.77
N LEU A 10 3.70 -6.35 -43.77
CA LEU A 10 3.25 -6.69 -42.43
C LEU A 10 2.87 -5.45 -41.61
N ILE A 11 3.65 -4.38 -41.74
CA ILE A 11 3.48 -3.12 -41.00
C ILE A 11 3.61 -1.98 -42.04
N PRO A 12 2.50 -1.50 -42.61
CA PRO A 12 2.51 -0.38 -43.55
C PRO A 12 3.10 0.89 -42.95
N ASP A 13 3.69 1.76 -43.79
CA ASP A 13 4.39 2.98 -43.36
C ASP A 13 3.48 4.14 -42.95
N GLU A 14 2.17 4.01 -43.14
CA GLU A 14 1.21 5.05 -42.81
C GLU A 14 1.29 5.42 -41.35
N ASP A 15 1.59 6.72 -41.06
CA ASP A 15 1.68 7.31 -39.74
C ASP A 15 2.79 6.77 -38.81
N LEU A 16 3.78 6.04 -39.34
CA LEU A 16 4.90 5.59 -38.51
C LEU A 16 5.98 6.67 -38.37
N PRO A 17 6.40 7.01 -37.15
CA PRO A 17 7.56 7.88 -36.96
C PRO A 17 8.83 7.14 -37.40
N SER A 18 9.82 7.87 -37.93
CA SER A 18 11.14 7.27 -38.10
C SER A 18 11.80 7.04 -36.73
N LEU A 19 12.72 6.07 -36.66
CA LEU A 19 13.44 5.79 -35.41
C LEU A 19 14.23 7.02 -34.93
N SER A 20 14.77 7.81 -35.88
CA SER A 20 15.47 9.06 -35.56
C SER A 20 14.51 10.15 -35.05
N ASP A 21 13.26 10.18 -35.50
CA ASP A 21 12.24 11.09 -34.96
C ASP A 21 11.89 10.72 -33.52
N CYS A 22 11.78 9.43 -33.21
CA CYS A 22 11.56 8.98 -31.85
C CYS A 22 12.70 9.42 -30.92
N GLU A 23 13.97 9.27 -31.33
CA GLU A 23 15.12 9.72 -30.52
C GLU A 23 15.14 11.24 -30.31
N ARG A 24 14.74 12.02 -31.32
CA ARG A 24 14.66 13.49 -31.18
C ARG A 24 13.50 13.94 -30.30
N ALA A 25 12.38 13.22 -30.35
CA ALA A 25 11.20 13.53 -29.53
C ALA A 25 11.44 13.31 -28.03
N TYR A 26 12.34 12.43 -27.69
CA TYR A 26 12.65 12.06 -26.30
C TYR A 26 14.15 12.27 -26.00
N PRO A 27 14.62 13.51 -25.84
CA PRO A 27 16.05 13.80 -25.60
C PRO A 27 16.51 13.26 -24.24
N PRO A 28 17.83 13.15 -24.00
CA PRO A 28 18.35 12.89 -22.66
C PRO A 28 17.83 13.90 -21.64
N ARG A 29 17.56 13.46 -20.41
CA ARG A 29 17.10 14.34 -19.33
C ARG A 29 18.22 15.22 -18.82
N SER A 30 17.91 16.46 -18.47
CA SER A 30 18.85 17.38 -17.81
C SER A 30 18.72 17.19 -16.28
N LEU A 31 19.44 16.23 -15.74
CA LEU A 31 19.42 15.87 -14.32
C LEU A 31 20.84 15.87 -13.75
N PRO A 32 21.02 15.96 -12.41
CA PRO A 32 22.31 15.80 -11.77
C PRO A 32 22.98 14.46 -12.11
N ASP A 33 24.31 14.43 -12.09
CA ASP A 33 25.06 13.20 -12.29
C ASP A 33 24.68 12.12 -11.25
N GLY A 34 24.34 10.94 -11.74
CA GLY A 34 23.91 9.83 -10.89
C GLY A 34 22.45 9.88 -10.43
N ALA A 35 21.67 10.84 -10.92
CA ALA A 35 20.23 10.91 -10.65
C ALA A 35 19.51 9.70 -11.26
N GLU A 36 18.63 9.09 -10.47
CA GLU A 36 17.85 7.93 -10.91
C GLU A 36 16.48 8.35 -11.47
N VAL A 37 16.15 7.82 -12.63
CA VAL A 37 14.80 7.90 -13.19
C VAL A 37 14.13 6.54 -12.99
N THR A 38 13.09 6.54 -12.19
CA THR A 38 12.33 5.35 -11.81
C THR A 38 10.86 5.46 -12.18
N ARG A 39 10.12 4.37 -12.15
CA ARG A 39 8.71 4.39 -12.51
C ARG A 39 7.88 3.34 -11.78
N LEU A 40 6.66 3.71 -11.42
CA LEU A 40 5.60 2.76 -11.18
C LEU A 40 4.84 2.53 -12.50
N ALA A 41 4.67 1.26 -12.89
CA ALA A 41 4.07 0.89 -14.17
C ALA A 41 2.93 -0.15 -13.98
N PRO A 42 1.79 0.24 -13.36
CA PRO A 42 0.69 -0.68 -13.13
C PRO A 42 -0.13 -0.91 -14.40
N SER A 43 -0.64 -2.14 -14.55
CA SER A 43 -1.73 -2.41 -15.50
C SER A 43 -3.06 -2.00 -14.86
N PRO A 44 -3.99 -1.36 -15.61
CA PRO A 44 -5.29 -0.92 -15.08
C PRO A 44 -6.29 -2.09 -15.00
N THR A 45 -5.86 -3.22 -14.46
CA THR A 45 -6.61 -4.50 -14.43
C THR A 45 -7.18 -4.85 -13.06
N GLY A 46 -7.09 -3.97 -12.09
CA GLY A 46 -7.61 -4.22 -10.75
C GLY A 46 -7.11 -3.24 -9.69
N PHE A 47 -7.49 -3.53 -8.47
CA PHE A 47 -7.15 -2.69 -7.32
C PHE A 47 -5.65 -2.72 -7.03
N ILE A 48 -5.13 -1.56 -6.63
CA ILE A 48 -3.78 -1.41 -6.14
C ILE A 48 -3.64 -2.13 -4.79
N HIS A 49 -2.50 -2.75 -4.58
CA HIS A 49 -2.24 -3.53 -3.37
C HIS A 49 -0.97 -3.07 -2.64
N LEU A 50 -0.79 -3.55 -1.41
CA LEU A 50 0.34 -3.18 -0.55
C LEU A 50 1.71 -3.38 -1.23
N GLY A 51 1.86 -4.41 -2.08
CA GLY A 51 3.08 -4.64 -2.86
C GLY A 51 3.35 -3.53 -3.88
N ASN A 52 2.30 -2.91 -4.44
CA ASN A 52 2.48 -1.75 -5.33
C ASN A 52 2.94 -0.52 -4.54
N LEU A 53 2.37 -0.27 -3.36
CA LEU A 53 2.82 0.81 -2.48
C LEU A 53 4.27 0.59 -2.01
N TYR A 54 4.63 -0.66 -1.68
CA TYR A 54 5.98 -1.05 -1.29
C TYR A 54 7.00 -0.78 -2.42
N SER A 55 6.65 -1.13 -3.67
CA SER A 55 7.51 -0.84 -4.83
C SER A 55 7.54 0.66 -5.15
N ALA A 56 6.39 1.34 -5.10
CA ALA A 56 6.30 2.79 -5.36
C ALA A 56 7.16 3.60 -4.37
N LEU A 57 7.20 3.21 -3.09
CA LEU A 57 8.09 3.82 -2.10
C LEU A 57 9.58 3.61 -2.46
N ALA A 58 9.95 2.41 -2.93
CA ALA A 58 11.32 2.16 -3.35
C ALA A 58 11.70 3.01 -4.57
N ASP A 59 10.82 3.09 -5.57
CA ASP A 59 10.99 3.90 -6.77
C ASP A 59 11.10 5.39 -6.44
N GLU A 60 10.13 5.93 -5.66
CA GLU A 60 10.12 7.33 -5.23
C GLU A 60 11.39 7.68 -4.45
N ARG A 61 11.76 6.86 -3.46
CA ARG A 61 12.94 7.12 -2.63
C ARG A 61 14.24 7.02 -3.41
N ALA A 62 14.36 6.06 -4.35
CA ALA A 62 15.54 5.95 -5.20
C ALA A 62 15.72 7.20 -6.10
N ALA A 63 14.63 7.65 -6.72
CA ALA A 63 14.64 8.85 -7.56
C ALA A 63 14.93 10.12 -6.72
N HIS A 64 14.12 10.41 -5.73
CA HIS A 64 14.18 11.67 -5.00
C HIS A 64 15.44 11.82 -4.14
N THR A 65 16.00 10.72 -3.61
CA THR A 65 17.27 10.79 -2.85
C THR A 65 18.46 11.16 -3.73
N THR A 66 18.36 10.91 -5.05
CA THR A 66 19.41 11.22 -6.03
C THR A 66 19.14 12.49 -6.84
N GLY A 67 18.03 13.20 -6.59
CA GLY A 67 17.62 14.36 -7.37
C GLY A 67 17.09 14.00 -8.75
N GLY A 68 16.57 12.81 -8.90
CA GLY A 68 16.01 12.26 -10.13
C GLY A 68 14.50 12.41 -10.24
N VAL A 69 13.87 11.56 -11.04
CA VAL A 69 12.45 11.65 -11.42
C VAL A 69 11.74 10.32 -11.17
N PHE A 70 10.58 10.38 -10.52
CA PHE A 70 9.68 9.26 -10.34
C PHE A 70 8.39 9.48 -11.14
N TYR A 71 8.08 8.62 -12.12
CA TYR A 71 6.92 8.80 -12.98
C TYR A 71 5.93 7.63 -12.97
N LEU A 72 4.66 7.93 -13.34
CA LEU A 72 3.59 6.95 -13.50
C LEU A 72 3.35 6.61 -14.96
N ARG A 73 3.56 5.35 -15.36
CA ARG A 73 3.18 4.80 -16.67
C ARG A 73 2.06 3.79 -16.54
N ILE A 74 1.05 3.89 -17.38
CA ILE A 74 -0.07 2.94 -17.41
C ILE A 74 0.14 1.90 -18.50
N GLU A 75 0.25 0.63 -18.09
CA GLU A 75 0.43 -0.52 -18.98
C GLU A 75 -0.94 -1.08 -19.40
N ASP A 76 -1.62 -0.36 -20.28
CA ASP A 76 -2.98 -0.63 -20.77
C ASP A 76 -3.03 -1.46 -22.07
N THR A 77 -2.00 -2.27 -22.33
CA THR A 77 -1.91 -3.10 -23.53
C THR A 77 -2.91 -4.28 -23.56
N ASP A 78 -3.50 -4.63 -22.41
CA ASP A 78 -4.53 -5.66 -22.29
C ASP A 78 -5.91 -5.05 -22.02
N GLU A 79 -6.65 -4.80 -23.13
CA GLU A 79 -7.98 -4.17 -23.05
C GLU A 79 -9.04 -5.05 -22.40
N LYS A 80 -8.93 -6.38 -22.56
CA LYS A 80 -9.91 -7.33 -22.01
C LYS A 80 -9.99 -7.30 -20.48
N ARG A 81 -8.93 -6.87 -19.82
CA ARG A 81 -8.82 -6.79 -18.36
C ARG A 81 -8.85 -5.37 -17.81
N ARG A 82 -9.11 -4.38 -18.66
CA ARG A 82 -9.20 -2.98 -18.22
C ARG A 82 -10.42 -2.79 -17.34
N VAL A 83 -10.21 -2.12 -16.20
CA VAL A 83 -11.28 -1.70 -15.27
C VAL A 83 -11.39 -0.19 -15.34
N GLU A 84 -12.59 0.32 -15.55
CA GLU A 84 -12.88 1.75 -15.55
C GLU A 84 -12.59 2.37 -14.18
N GLY A 85 -12.00 3.56 -14.14
CA GLY A 85 -11.61 4.24 -12.90
C GLY A 85 -10.38 3.65 -12.18
N ALA A 86 -9.73 2.62 -12.76
CA ALA A 86 -8.58 1.98 -12.12
C ALA A 86 -7.37 2.91 -12.00
N VAL A 87 -7.13 3.78 -13.00
CA VAL A 87 -5.99 4.71 -13.00
C VAL A 87 -6.15 5.76 -11.91
N GLU A 88 -7.32 6.39 -11.85
CA GLU A 88 -7.67 7.37 -10.82
C GLU A 88 -7.62 6.76 -9.42
N SER A 89 -8.04 5.50 -9.29
CA SER A 89 -7.95 4.76 -8.03
C SER A 89 -6.49 4.52 -7.61
N VAL A 90 -5.60 4.19 -8.55
CA VAL A 90 -4.15 4.06 -8.30
C VAL A 90 -3.58 5.37 -7.77
N ILE A 91 -3.80 6.48 -8.49
CA ILE A 91 -3.27 7.80 -8.13
C ILE A 91 -3.80 8.22 -6.77
N ARG A 92 -5.12 8.16 -6.56
CA ARG A 92 -5.75 8.53 -5.30
C ARG A 92 -5.23 7.70 -4.13
N SER A 93 -5.08 6.38 -4.31
CA SER A 93 -4.61 5.50 -3.24
C SER A 93 -3.16 5.79 -2.87
N LEU A 94 -2.28 6.00 -3.84
CA LEU A 94 -0.87 6.32 -3.57
C LEU A 94 -0.71 7.72 -2.95
N LYS A 95 -1.45 8.70 -3.47
CA LYS A 95 -1.47 10.06 -2.90
C LYS A 95 -1.97 10.08 -1.46
N TYR A 96 -2.96 9.25 -1.11
CA TYR A 96 -3.42 9.11 0.27
C TYR A 96 -2.30 8.68 1.22
N PHE A 97 -1.35 7.85 0.75
CA PHE A 97 -0.17 7.45 1.53
C PHE A 97 1.02 8.40 1.36
N GLY A 98 0.88 9.51 0.67
CA GLY A 98 1.92 10.53 0.51
C GLY A 98 2.99 10.18 -0.52
N VAL A 99 2.69 9.26 -1.46
CA VAL A 99 3.53 8.96 -2.62
C VAL A 99 3.08 9.84 -3.78
N ASP A 100 3.96 10.73 -4.22
CA ASP A 100 3.71 11.70 -5.28
C ASP A 100 4.58 11.40 -6.49
N PHE A 101 4.00 11.53 -7.69
CA PHE A 101 4.71 11.41 -8.96
C PHE A 101 5.13 12.78 -9.46
N ASP A 102 6.31 12.86 -10.06
CA ASP A 102 6.81 14.08 -10.70
C ASP A 102 6.21 14.27 -12.11
N GLU A 103 5.94 13.16 -12.80
CA GLU A 103 5.38 13.09 -14.17
C GLU A 103 4.46 11.88 -14.29
N GLY A 104 3.67 11.82 -15.34
CA GLY A 104 2.95 10.57 -15.65
C GLY A 104 1.53 10.75 -16.18
N ALA A 105 0.84 9.62 -16.27
CA ALA A 105 -0.57 9.58 -16.66
C ALA A 105 -1.43 10.32 -15.62
N GLU A 106 -2.27 11.24 -16.07
CA GLU A 106 -3.16 12.07 -15.23
C GLU A 106 -2.41 12.89 -14.14
N ILE A 107 -1.11 13.15 -14.35
CA ILE A 107 -0.32 14.03 -13.49
C ILE A 107 -0.19 15.39 -14.17
N ASP A 108 -0.52 16.45 -13.45
CA ASP A 108 -0.38 17.83 -13.92
C ASP A 108 1.09 18.22 -14.07
N GLY A 109 1.40 19.06 -15.07
CA GLY A 109 2.73 19.59 -15.28
C GLY A 109 3.32 19.30 -16.67
N GLU A 110 4.63 19.55 -16.84
CA GLU A 110 5.36 19.25 -18.07
C GLU A 110 5.59 17.74 -18.19
N ASN A 111 4.87 17.12 -19.12
CA ASN A 111 4.95 15.69 -19.40
C ASN A 111 5.71 15.44 -20.72
N ALA A 112 6.95 15.93 -20.84
CA ALA A 112 7.76 15.91 -22.06
C ALA A 112 8.06 14.49 -22.59
N TYR A 113 7.98 13.47 -21.73
CA TYR A 113 8.26 12.05 -22.07
C TYR A 113 6.99 11.23 -22.29
N GLY A 114 5.82 11.87 -22.28
CA GLY A 114 4.54 11.24 -22.59
C GLY A 114 4.34 10.91 -24.08
N PRO A 115 3.19 10.32 -24.44
CA PRO A 115 2.10 9.94 -23.56
C PRO A 115 2.48 8.77 -22.65
N TYR A 116 1.98 8.78 -21.38
CA TYR A 116 2.29 7.75 -20.38
C TYR A 116 1.29 6.58 -20.37
N TYR A 117 0.43 6.49 -21.38
CA TYR A 117 -0.42 5.34 -21.68
C TYR A 117 0.20 4.54 -22.81
N GLN A 118 0.46 3.25 -22.63
CA GLN A 118 1.14 2.43 -23.63
C GLN A 118 0.37 2.34 -24.94
N ARG A 119 -0.95 2.19 -24.90
CA ARG A 119 -1.76 2.16 -26.15
C ARG A 119 -1.62 3.42 -27.00
N ARG A 120 -1.40 4.58 -26.38
CA ARG A 120 -1.20 5.86 -27.11
C ARG A 120 0.16 5.95 -27.79
N ARG A 121 1.06 4.99 -27.55
CA ARG A 121 2.42 4.89 -28.13
C ARG A 121 2.50 3.80 -29.22
N ALA A 122 1.38 3.23 -29.64
CA ALA A 122 1.32 2.10 -30.58
C ALA A 122 2.18 2.29 -31.83
N GLN A 123 2.23 3.50 -32.41
CA GLN A 123 3.02 3.77 -33.61
C GLN A 123 4.53 3.65 -33.37
N ILE A 124 5.01 4.03 -32.20
CA ILE A 124 6.43 3.85 -31.83
C ILE A 124 6.77 2.36 -31.82
N TYR A 125 5.99 1.54 -31.14
CA TYR A 125 6.23 0.08 -31.09
C TYR A 125 6.19 -0.57 -32.47
N ARG A 126 5.24 -0.16 -33.32
CA ARG A 126 5.13 -0.65 -34.69
C ARG A 126 6.36 -0.28 -35.52
N ALA A 127 6.89 0.95 -35.40
CA ALA A 127 8.10 1.38 -36.08
C ALA A 127 9.31 0.51 -35.71
N PHE A 128 9.50 0.24 -34.42
CA PHE A 128 10.60 -0.62 -33.95
C PHE A 128 10.40 -2.10 -34.31
N ALA A 129 9.18 -2.61 -34.29
CA ALA A 129 8.91 -3.97 -34.75
C ALA A 129 9.18 -4.13 -36.26
N LYS A 130 8.87 -3.10 -37.05
CA LYS A 130 9.20 -3.06 -38.48
C LYS A 130 10.71 -3.09 -38.72
N ASP A 131 11.49 -2.26 -38.01
CA ASP A 131 12.95 -2.30 -38.07
C ASP A 131 13.51 -3.70 -37.75
N LEU A 132 13.00 -4.33 -36.70
CA LEU A 132 13.43 -5.70 -36.33
C LEU A 132 13.12 -6.72 -37.44
N ILE A 133 11.99 -6.58 -38.15
CA ILE A 133 11.67 -7.44 -39.31
C ILE A 133 12.65 -7.17 -40.44
N GLU A 134 12.92 -5.91 -40.77
CA GLU A 134 13.86 -5.52 -41.83
C GLU A 134 15.27 -6.05 -41.59
N ARG A 135 15.67 -6.14 -40.31
CA ARG A 135 16.96 -6.69 -39.88
C ARG A 135 16.95 -8.21 -39.71
N GLY A 136 15.80 -8.88 -39.96
CA GLY A 136 15.66 -10.33 -39.80
C GLY A 136 15.68 -10.82 -38.36
N LEU A 137 15.44 -9.91 -37.39
CA LEU A 137 15.38 -10.17 -35.94
C LEU A 137 13.95 -10.38 -35.42
N ALA A 138 12.94 -10.26 -36.30
CA ALA A 138 11.56 -10.58 -36.01
C ALA A 138 10.90 -11.19 -37.23
N TYR A 139 9.79 -11.91 -37.01
CA TYR A 139 9.07 -12.61 -38.09
C TYR A 139 7.59 -12.80 -37.77
N PRO A 140 6.71 -12.98 -38.78
CA PRO A 140 5.30 -13.26 -38.61
C PRO A 140 5.06 -14.70 -38.16
N CYS A 141 4.20 -14.90 -37.15
CA CYS A 141 3.76 -16.21 -36.70
C CYS A 141 2.25 -16.35 -36.91
N PHE A 142 1.84 -17.39 -37.64
CA PHE A 142 0.46 -17.69 -38.03
C PHE A 142 -0.16 -18.84 -37.20
N CYS A 143 0.52 -19.29 -36.12
CA CYS A 143 0.00 -20.37 -35.28
C CYS A 143 -1.32 -19.96 -34.63
N THR A 144 -2.29 -20.87 -34.64
CA THR A 144 -3.56 -20.73 -33.93
C THR A 144 -3.36 -21.03 -32.44
N GLU A 145 -4.37 -20.71 -31.62
CA GLU A 145 -4.35 -21.00 -30.18
C GLU A 145 -4.29 -22.51 -29.93
N GLU A 146 -5.03 -23.29 -30.71
CA GLU A 146 -5.03 -24.76 -30.67
C GLU A 146 -3.66 -25.36 -31.00
N GLU A 147 -2.97 -24.84 -32.02
CA GLU A 147 -1.61 -25.27 -32.37
C GLU A 147 -0.58 -24.95 -31.25
N LEU A 148 -0.76 -23.82 -30.57
CA LEU A 148 0.09 -23.44 -29.44
C LEU A 148 -0.21 -24.28 -28.21
N ASP A 149 -1.48 -24.64 -27.96
CA ASP A 149 -1.89 -25.51 -26.86
C ASP A 149 -1.36 -26.92 -27.06
N GLU A 150 -1.45 -27.45 -28.28
CA GLU A 150 -0.88 -28.76 -28.61
C GLU A 150 0.65 -28.75 -28.43
N THR A 151 1.32 -27.66 -28.78
CA THR A 151 2.76 -27.52 -28.56
C THR A 151 3.08 -27.56 -27.07
N ARG A 152 2.32 -26.84 -26.24
CA ARG A 152 2.49 -26.84 -24.77
C ARG A 152 2.23 -28.23 -24.16
N ARG A 153 1.21 -28.93 -24.66
CA ARG A 153 0.90 -30.31 -24.24
C ARG A 153 2.08 -31.24 -24.50
N LEU A 154 2.62 -31.24 -25.72
CA LEU A 154 3.76 -32.06 -26.12
C LEU A 154 5.02 -31.77 -25.29
N GLN A 155 5.32 -30.47 -25.04
CA GLN A 155 6.45 -30.07 -24.19
C GLN A 155 6.26 -30.56 -22.75
N THR A 156 5.05 -30.47 -22.21
CA THR A 156 4.73 -30.93 -20.84
C THR A 156 4.90 -32.45 -20.73
N GLU A 157 4.41 -33.22 -21.72
CA GLU A 157 4.58 -34.67 -21.76
C GLU A 157 6.05 -35.09 -21.84
N ARG A 158 6.86 -34.31 -22.57
CA ARG A 158 8.32 -34.52 -22.69
C ARG A 158 9.10 -33.94 -21.51
N LYS A 159 8.46 -33.36 -20.50
CA LYS A 159 9.06 -32.68 -19.35
C LYS A 159 10.04 -31.56 -19.76
N GLN A 160 9.72 -30.87 -20.85
CA GLN A 160 10.47 -29.72 -21.34
C GLN A 160 9.85 -28.42 -20.85
N ILE A 161 10.62 -27.33 -20.89
CA ILE A 161 10.10 -26.00 -20.60
C ILE A 161 9.11 -25.62 -21.69
N THR A 162 7.91 -25.19 -21.28
CA THR A 162 6.88 -24.74 -22.23
C THR A 162 7.27 -23.38 -22.83
N GLY A 163 7.13 -23.25 -24.15
CA GLY A 163 7.45 -22.01 -24.84
C GLY A 163 7.52 -22.17 -26.37
N TYR A 164 7.93 -21.11 -27.04
CA TYR A 164 8.03 -21.09 -28.50
C TYR A 164 9.50 -20.93 -28.93
N TYR A 165 10.20 -22.04 -29.06
CA TYR A 165 11.63 -22.11 -29.33
C TYR A 165 12.01 -23.40 -30.06
N GLY A 166 13.20 -23.45 -30.67
CA GLY A 166 13.77 -24.62 -31.31
C GLY A 166 12.82 -25.25 -32.34
N GLU A 167 12.60 -26.56 -32.26
CA GLU A 167 11.68 -27.31 -33.13
C GLU A 167 10.19 -26.91 -32.98
N TYR A 168 9.84 -26.33 -31.83
CA TYR A 168 8.51 -25.87 -31.50
C TYR A 168 8.18 -24.51 -32.12
N ALA A 169 9.17 -23.76 -32.59
CA ALA A 169 8.97 -22.47 -33.26
C ALA A 169 8.63 -22.66 -34.76
N LYS A 170 7.47 -23.27 -35.05
CA LYS A 170 7.05 -23.72 -36.37
C LYS A 170 7.12 -22.64 -37.47
N CYS A 171 6.85 -21.36 -37.11
CA CYS A 171 6.86 -20.27 -38.09
C CYS A 171 8.23 -19.59 -38.24
N ARG A 172 9.21 -19.92 -37.42
CA ARG A 172 10.54 -19.27 -37.39
C ARG A 172 11.29 -19.35 -38.70
N ASN A 173 11.14 -20.45 -39.43
CA ASN A 173 11.88 -20.75 -40.63
C ASN A 173 10.96 -20.94 -41.87
N LEU A 174 9.79 -20.29 -41.89
CA LEU A 174 8.92 -20.32 -43.08
C LEU A 174 9.63 -19.67 -44.27
N SER A 175 9.44 -20.28 -45.45
CA SER A 175 9.92 -19.68 -46.70
C SER A 175 9.12 -18.42 -47.05
N GLU A 176 9.70 -17.59 -47.91
CA GLU A 176 9.02 -16.40 -48.44
C GLU A 176 7.67 -16.74 -49.05
N GLU A 177 7.61 -17.79 -49.89
CA GLU A 177 6.39 -18.27 -50.51
C GLU A 177 5.32 -18.67 -49.46
N GLN A 178 5.72 -19.39 -48.42
CA GLN A 178 4.80 -19.81 -47.36
C GLN A 178 4.25 -18.60 -46.56
N ILE A 179 5.08 -17.59 -46.30
CA ILE A 179 4.65 -16.37 -45.63
C ILE A 179 3.63 -15.62 -46.47
N TYR A 180 3.94 -15.36 -47.77
CA TYR A 180 3.02 -14.64 -48.65
C TYR A 180 1.74 -15.40 -48.88
N LYS A 181 1.78 -16.73 -49.01
CA LYS A 181 0.58 -17.58 -49.14
C LYS A 181 -0.35 -17.40 -47.92
N ASN A 182 0.20 -17.34 -46.68
CA ASN A 182 -0.61 -17.12 -45.50
C ASN A 182 -1.19 -15.69 -45.44
N LEU A 183 -0.41 -14.69 -45.85
CA LEU A 183 -0.86 -13.30 -45.89
C LEU A 183 -1.95 -13.08 -46.93
N ASP A 184 -1.80 -13.66 -48.14
CA ASP A 184 -2.77 -13.55 -49.23
C ASP A 184 -4.07 -14.32 -48.91
N ALA A 185 -3.97 -15.36 -48.08
CA ALA A 185 -5.12 -16.06 -47.53
C ALA A 185 -5.80 -15.32 -46.37
N GLY A 186 -5.31 -14.12 -45.97
CA GLY A 186 -5.86 -13.32 -44.88
C GLY A 186 -5.70 -13.95 -43.49
N ARG A 187 -4.74 -14.85 -43.29
CA ARG A 187 -4.54 -15.48 -41.98
C ARG A 187 -4.05 -14.44 -40.95
N PRO A 188 -4.66 -14.37 -39.77
CA PRO A 188 -4.18 -13.50 -38.70
C PRO A 188 -2.78 -13.92 -38.30
N PHE A 189 -1.97 -12.96 -37.88
CA PHE A 189 -0.61 -13.20 -37.42
C PHE A 189 -0.24 -12.30 -36.23
N VAL A 190 0.79 -12.73 -35.52
CA VAL A 190 1.50 -11.94 -34.53
C VAL A 190 2.96 -11.78 -34.98
N ILE A 191 3.64 -10.76 -34.49
CA ILE A 191 5.09 -10.62 -34.73
C ILE A 191 5.85 -11.18 -33.51
N ARG A 192 6.79 -12.09 -33.76
CA ARG A 192 7.67 -12.66 -32.75
C ARG A 192 9.10 -12.17 -32.92
N LEU A 193 9.76 -11.96 -31.77
CA LEU A 193 11.21 -11.84 -31.73
C LEU A 193 11.83 -13.13 -32.27
N LYS A 194 12.88 -13.03 -33.08
CA LYS A 194 13.71 -14.15 -33.48
C LYS A 194 14.92 -14.21 -32.54
N SER A 195 14.73 -14.87 -31.39
CA SER A 195 15.76 -14.94 -30.37
C SER A 195 17.09 -15.46 -30.92
N GLN A 196 18.18 -14.83 -30.47
CA GLN A 196 19.54 -15.18 -30.87
C GLN A 196 20.32 -15.86 -29.74
N GLY A 197 19.68 -16.03 -28.56
CA GLY A 197 20.36 -16.55 -27.39
C GLY A 197 20.32 -18.07 -27.29
N ASP A 198 21.13 -18.58 -26.37
CA ASP A 198 21.25 -20.00 -26.05
C ASP A 198 21.06 -20.16 -24.52
N VAL A 199 20.04 -20.89 -24.11
CA VAL A 199 19.71 -21.13 -22.69
C VAL A 199 20.83 -21.85 -21.91
N SER A 200 21.75 -22.53 -22.60
CA SER A 200 22.91 -23.15 -21.98
C SER A 200 23.99 -22.14 -21.56
N VAL A 201 23.98 -20.96 -22.16
CA VAL A 201 24.91 -19.87 -21.84
C VAL A 201 24.42 -19.11 -20.62
N LYS A 202 25.31 -18.93 -19.64
CA LYS A 202 25.00 -18.26 -18.36
C LYS A 202 25.89 -17.04 -18.19
N HIS A 203 25.26 -15.97 -17.70
CA HIS A 203 25.95 -14.72 -17.39
C HIS A 203 25.72 -14.33 -15.93
N THR A 204 26.70 -13.63 -15.34
CA THR A 204 26.51 -12.96 -14.06
C THR A 204 25.87 -11.60 -14.32
N PHE A 205 24.67 -11.39 -13.78
CA PHE A 205 23.98 -10.13 -13.82
C PHE A 205 24.05 -9.44 -12.46
N ARG A 206 24.30 -8.13 -12.44
CA ARG A 206 24.38 -7.34 -11.20
C ARG A 206 23.04 -6.64 -10.94
N ASP A 207 22.22 -7.27 -10.13
CA ASP A 207 20.96 -6.69 -9.64
C ASP A 207 21.23 -5.68 -8.52
N ALA A 208 20.54 -4.54 -8.55
CA ALA A 208 20.77 -3.45 -7.59
C ALA A 208 20.36 -3.81 -6.15
N ILE A 209 19.43 -4.76 -5.99
CA ILE A 209 18.91 -5.23 -4.69
C ILE A 209 19.48 -6.60 -4.34
N LYS A 210 19.29 -7.58 -5.22
CA LYS A 210 19.72 -8.99 -4.98
C LYS A 210 21.23 -9.17 -5.02
N GLY A 211 21.97 -8.26 -5.67
CA GLY A 211 23.40 -8.37 -5.90
C GLY A 211 23.71 -9.21 -7.15
N SER A 212 24.77 -10.01 -7.12
CA SER A 212 25.14 -10.86 -8.25
C SER A 212 24.20 -12.06 -8.34
N ILE A 213 23.51 -12.20 -9.49
CA ILE A 213 22.64 -13.32 -9.82
C ILE A 213 23.10 -13.97 -11.13
N THR A 214 22.82 -15.25 -11.29
CA THR A 214 23.10 -15.95 -12.56
C THR A 214 21.84 -15.92 -13.41
N VAL A 215 21.96 -15.46 -14.66
CA VAL A 215 20.89 -15.47 -15.68
C VAL A 215 21.36 -16.26 -16.89
N THR A 216 20.44 -16.98 -17.54
CA THR A 216 20.68 -17.63 -18.85
C THR A 216 20.40 -16.65 -19.97
N GLU A 217 20.86 -16.92 -21.19
CA GLU A 217 20.35 -16.22 -22.35
C GLU A 217 18.90 -16.65 -22.64
N ASN A 218 18.15 -15.80 -23.34
CA ASN A 218 16.80 -16.12 -23.80
C ASN A 218 16.86 -16.92 -25.10
N ASP A 219 16.13 -18.03 -25.18
CA ASP A 219 15.95 -18.81 -26.40
C ASP A 219 14.49 -18.76 -26.91
N GLN A 220 13.61 -18.04 -26.20
CA GLN A 220 12.19 -17.96 -26.50
C GLN A 220 11.89 -16.91 -27.57
N ASP A 221 11.20 -17.30 -28.64
CA ASP A 221 10.67 -16.37 -29.63
C ASP A 221 9.36 -15.75 -29.12
N VAL A 222 9.50 -14.80 -28.21
CA VAL A 222 8.35 -14.13 -27.57
C VAL A 222 7.57 -13.29 -28.58
N VAL A 223 6.27 -13.17 -28.39
CA VAL A 223 5.44 -12.23 -29.17
C VAL A 223 5.82 -10.81 -28.77
N ILE A 224 6.17 -9.98 -29.75
CA ILE A 224 6.46 -8.54 -29.56
C ILE A 224 5.27 -7.67 -29.94
N LEU A 225 4.57 -7.99 -31.08
CA LEU A 225 3.30 -7.35 -31.42
C LEU A 225 2.20 -8.40 -31.55
N LYS A 226 1.05 -8.12 -30.98
CA LYS A 226 -0.18 -8.89 -31.11
C LYS A 226 -0.83 -8.65 -32.48
N SER A 227 -1.84 -9.43 -32.80
CA SER A 227 -2.58 -9.32 -34.10
C SER A 227 -3.33 -7.99 -34.26
N ASP A 228 -3.61 -7.28 -33.17
CA ASP A 228 -4.19 -5.93 -33.14
C ASP A 228 -3.15 -4.82 -33.31
N GLY A 229 -1.86 -5.15 -33.48
CA GLY A 229 -0.76 -4.21 -33.59
C GLY A 229 -0.31 -3.57 -32.26
N ILE A 230 -0.88 -4.00 -31.14
CA ILE A 230 -0.49 -3.55 -29.80
C ILE A 230 0.64 -4.44 -29.28
N PRO A 231 1.67 -3.88 -28.62
CA PRO A 231 2.79 -4.67 -28.11
C PRO A 231 2.39 -5.59 -26.95
N THR A 232 3.22 -6.60 -26.73
CA THR A 232 3.23 -7.28 -25.42
C THR A 232 4.01 -6.47 -24.41
N TYR A 233 3.82 -6.79 -23.11
CA TYR A 233 4.53 -6.15 -22.01
C TYR A 233 6.04 -6.08 -22.23
N HIS A 234 6.67 -7.19 -22.62
CA HIS A 234 8.13 -7.26 -22.77
C HIS A 234 8.67 -6.24 -23.75
N PHE A 235 8.01 -6.10 -24.90
CA PHE A 235 8.44 -5.18 -25.95
C PHE A 235 8.17 -3.73 -25.60
N ALA A 236 6.96 -3.45 -25.08
CA ALA A 236 6.60 -2.11 -24.63
C ALA A 236 7.54 -1.62 -23.53
N HIS A 237 7.85 -2.48 -22.54
CA HIS A 237 8.79 -2.17 -21.47
C HIS A 237 10.14 -1.71 -21.98
N ALA A 238 10.76 -2.44 -22.92
CA ALA A 238 12.09 -2.09 -23.42
C ALA A 238 12.10 -0.74 -24.16
N ILE A 239 11.09 -0.47 -24.99
CA ILE A 239 10.97 0.76 -25.76
C ILE A 239 10.65 1.96 -24.87
N ASP A 240 9.69 1.80 -23.96
CA ASP A 240 9.26 2.90 -23.10
C ASP A 240 10.32 3.28 -22.08
N ASP A 241 10.96 2.32 -21.43
CA ASP A 241 12.01 2.63 -20.46
C ASP A 241 13.21 3.30 -21.13
N HIS A 242 13.50 2.98 -22.40
CA HIS A 242 14.50 3.72 -23.19
C HIS A 242 14.05 5.17 -23.45
N PHE A 243 12.87 5.39 -24.02
CA PHE A 243 12.42 6.73 -24.41
C PHE A 243 11.98 7.61 -23.24
N MET A 244 11.52 7.03 -22.14
CA MET A 244 11.25 7.76 -20.90
C MET A 244 12.53 7.98 -20.07
N ARG A 245 13.68 7.48 -20.58
CA ARG A 245 15.02 7.65 -19.98
C ARG A 245 15.11 7.05 -18.59
N THR A 246 14.47 5.90 -18.37
CA THR A 246 14.56 5.15 -17.12
C THR A 246 15.98 4.66 -16.90
N THR A 247 16.54 4.94 -15.73
CA THR A 247 17.90 4.51 -15.36
C THR A 247 17.87 3.29 -14.45
N LEU A 248 16.81 3.16 -13.62
CA LEU A 248 16.65 2.08 -12.67
C LEU A 248 15.22 1.54 -12.70
N VAL A 249 15.09 0.25 -12.94
CA VAL A 249 13.83 -0.50 -12.95
C VAL A 249 13.70 -1.27 -11.65
N ILE A 250 12.88 -0.80 -10.70
CA ILE A 250 12.54 -1.54 -9.50
C ILE A 250 11.22 -2.27 -9.75
N ARG A 251 11.19 -3.59 -9.47
CA ARG A 251 9.99 -4.43 -9.65
C ARG A 251 10.03 -5.68 -8.77
N GLY A 252 8.94 -6.40 -8.66
CA GLY A 252 8.86 -7.64 -7.89
C GLY A 252 9.74 -8.76 -8.45
N GLU A 253 10.23 -9.64 -7.57
CA GLU A 253 11.10 -10.78 -7.93
C GLU A 253 10.43 -11.82 -8.84
N GLU A 254 9.11 -11.80 -8.98
CA GLU A 254 8.37 -12.62 -9.95
C GLU A 254 8.77 -12.34 -11.40
N TRP A 255 9.35 -11.17 -11.67
CA TRP A 255 9.84 -10.78 -12.99
C TRP A 255 11.29 -11.22 -13.30
N LEU A 256 11.97 -11.88 -12.35
CA LEU A 256 13.32 -12.41 -12.58
C LEU A 256 13.39 -13.40 -13.75
N SER A 257 12.33 -14.22 -13.92
CA SER A 257 12.25 -15.15 -15.04
C SER A 257 12.15 -14.49 -16.41
N SER A 258 11.70 -13.24 -16.48
CA SER A 258 11.60 -12.45 -17.70
C SER A 258 12.86 -11.60 -17.98
N LEU A 259 13.79 -11.54 -17.07
CA LEU A 259 15.01 -10.73 -17.22
C LEU A 259 15.84 -11.10 -18.45
N PRO A 260 16.04 -12.40 -18.81
CA PRO A 260 16.74 -12.79 -20.04
C PRO A 260 16.10 -12.19 -21.30
N ILE A 261 14.76 -12.21 -21.38
CA ILE A 261 14.00 -11.64 -22.51
C ILE A 261 14.26 -10.13 -22.62
N HIS A 262 14.23 -9.42 -21.49
CA HIS A 262 14.44 -7.97 -21.49
C HIS A 262 15.87 -7.61 -21.86
N ILE A 263 16.87 -8.34 -21.35
CA ILE A 263 18.28 -8.13 -21.74
C ILE A 263 18.45 -8.29 -23.25
N GLU A 264 17.86 -9.35 -23.85
CA GLU A 264 17.95 -9.56 -25.28
C GLU A 264 17.21 -8.44 -26.06
N LEU A 265 16.01 -8.02 -25.62
CA LEU A 265 15.27 -6.94 -26.28
C LEU A 265 16.05 -5.63 -26.31
N PHE A 266 16.63 -5.20 -25.19
CA PHE A 266 17.49 -4.00 -25.15
C PHE A 266 18.67 -4.15 -26.11
N LYS A 267 19.31 -5.32 -26.17
CA LYS A 267 20.43 -5.61 -27.06
C LYS A 267 20.05 -5.52 -28.53
N VAL A 268 18.95 -6.18 -28.96
CA VAL A 268 18.55 -6.19 -30.37
C VAL A 268 17.99 -4.85 -30.85
N LEU A 269 17.39 -4.07 -29.93
CA LEU A 269 16.95 -2.70 -30.19
C LEU A 269 18.09 -1.68 -30.22
N GLY A 270 19.29 -2.07 -29.74
CA GLY A 270 20.45 -1.18 -29.66
C GLY A 270 20.34 -0.16 -28.52
N PHE A 271 19.53 -0.42 -27.52
CA PHE A 271 19.30 0.46 -26.37
C PHE A 271 20.25 0.15 -25.22
N PRO A 272 20.69 1.16 -24.45
CA PRO A 272 21.41 0.93 -23.21
C PRO A 272 20.51 0.22 -22.21
N LEU A 273 21.01 -0.87 -21.59
CA LEU A 273 20.26 -1.61 -20.59
C LEU A 273 20.17 -0.78 -19.29
N PRO A 274 18.96 -0.51 -18.74
CA PRO A 274 18.83 0.14 -17.45
C PRO A 274 19.33 -0.79 -16.33
N ARG A 275 19.61 -0.24 -15.16
CA ARG A 275 19.82 -1.04 -13.97
C ARG A 275 18.50 -1.70 -13.54
N TYR A 276 18.58 -2.91 -12.99
CA TYR A 276 17.40 -3.59 -12.43
C TYR A 276 17.61 -3.84 -10.94
N GLY A 277 16.53 -3.70 -10.18
CA GLY A 277 16.44 -4.09 -8.78
C GLY A 277 15.16 -4.90 -8.54
N HIS A 278 15.32 -6.16 -8.13
CA HIS A 278 14.17 -7.04 -7.88
C HIS A 278 13.86 -7.10 -6.38
N THR A 279 12.72 -6.51 -5.99
CA THR A 279 12.21 -6.51 -4.62
C THR A 279 11.69 -7.89 -4.24
N CYS A 280 11.87 -8.27 -2.98
CA CYS A 280 11.29 -9.50 -2.47
C CYS A 280 9.78 -9.37 -2.25
N SER A 281 9.08 -10.50 -2.32
CA SER A 281 7.65 -10.59 -2.03
C SER A 281 7.37 -10.30 -0.56
N LEU A 282 6.22 -9.68 -0.29
CA LEU A 282 5.70 -9.54 1.07
C LEU A 282 5.21 -10.92 1.56
N MET A 283 5.75 -11.36 2.68
CA MET A 283 5.49 -12.66 3.29
C MET A 283 4.74 -12.49 4.60
N LYS A 284 3.98 -13.49 5.02
CA LYS A 284 3.31 -13.57 6.31
C LYS A 284 3.59 -14.93 6.95
N VAL A 285 3.62 -14.98 8.27
CA VAL A 285 3.65 -16.25 9.02
C VAL A 285 2.21 -16.73 9.19
N ASP A 286 1.93 -17.96 8.77
CA ASP A 286 0.63 -18.60 8.88
C ASP A 286 0.85 -20.05 9.38
N GLY A 287 0.34 -20.37 10.57
CA GLY A 287 0.55 -21.69 11.18
C GLY A 287 2.03 -22.07 11.35
N GLY A 288 2.92 -21.12 11.61
CA GLY A 288 4.36 -21.33 11.77
C GLY A 288 5.15 -21.39 10.47
N THR A 289 4.52 -21.34 9.31
CA THR A 289 5.16 -21.34 7.99
C THR A 289 5.08 -19.97 7.32
N LYS A 290 6.16 -19.58 6.60
CA LYS A 290 6.16 -18.35 5.81
C LYS A 290 5.50 -18.59 4.46
N ARG A 291 4.51 -17.79 4.11
CA ARG A 291 3.87 -17.77 2.78
C ARG A 291 3.76 -16.35 2.23
N LYS A 292 3.66 -16.22 0.91
CA LYS A 292 3.36 -14.94 0.25
C LYS A 292 1.94 -14.49 0.62
N LEU A 293 1.77 -13.18 0.87
CA LEU A 293 0.43 -12.59 0.99
C LEU A 293 -0.36 -12.79 -0.29
N SER A 294 -1.64 -13.08 -0.14
CA SER A 294 -2.53 -13.37 -1.27
C SER A 294 -3.87 -12.63 -1.17
N LYS A 295 -4.38 -12.15 -2.31
CA LYS A 295 -5.65 -11.38 -2.38
C LYS A 295 -6.86 -12.13 -1.80
N ARG A 296 -6.85 -13.48 -1.82
CA ARG A 296 -8.00 -14.29 -1.37
C ARG A 296 -8.01 -14.54 0.13
N LYS A 297 -6.85 -14.52 0.79
CA LYS A 297 -6.71 -14.91 2.19
C LYS A 297 -6.39 -13.74 3.11
N ASP A 298 -5.79 -12.67 2.58
CA ASP A 298 -5.20 -11.60 3.36
C ASP A 298 -5.81 -10.24 2.96
N PRO A 299 -6.85 -9.76 3.68
CA PRO A 299 -7.46 -8.46 3.40
C PRO A 299 -6.46 -7.31 3.52
N GLU A 300 -5.45 -7.45 4.38
CA GLU A 300 -4.34 -6.50 4.55
C GLU A 300 -3.44 -6.36 3.31
N LEU A 301 -3.65 -7.16 2.28
CA LEU A 301 -2.98 -6.94 1.01
C LEU A 301 -3.61 -5.77 0.22
N SER A 302 -4.90 -5.47 0.41
CA SER A 302 -5.57 -4.33 -0.23
C SER A 302 -5.20 -3.02 0.45
N LEU A 303 -4.95 -1.95 -0.32
CA LEU A 303 -4.75 -0.61 0.25
C LEU A 303 -6.05 -0.04 0.83
N ASP A 304 -7.21 -0.42 0.31
CA ASP A 304 -8.50 -0.01 0.86
C ASP A 304 -8.75 -0.54 2.27
N PHE A 305 -8.15 -1.68 2.65
CA PHE A 305 -8.19 -2.18 4.01
C PHE A 305 -7.66 -1.14 5.01
N TYR A 306 -6.52 -0.52 4.72
CA TYR A 306 -5.91 0.46 5.63
C TYR A 306 -6.73 1.74 5.72
N ARG A 307 -7.31 2.17 4.60
CA ARG A 307 -8.19 3.35 4.56
C ARG A 307 -9.48 3.11 5.32
N ALA A 308 -10.15 2.00 5.06
CA ALA A 308 -11.42 1.65 5.72
C ALA A 308 -11.25 1.41 7.22
N ALA A 309 -10.20 0.71 7.64
CA ALA A 309 -9.87 0.54 9.05
C ALA A 309 -9.36 1.83 9.71
N GLY A 310 -8.97 2.84 8.93
CA GLY A 310 -8.49 4.12 9.42
C GLY A 310 -7.08 4.09 9.98
N TYR A 311 -6.16 3.37 9.33
CA TYR A 311 -4.74 3.48 9.65
C TYR A 311 -4.21 4.85 9.25
N TYR A 312 -3.39 5.45 10.12
CA TYR A 312 -2.75 6.73 9.82
C TYR A 312 -1.72 6.53 8.67
N PRO A 313 -1.87 7.24 7.54
CA PRO A 313 -1.03 7.01 6.35
C PRO A 313 0.46 7.01 6.65
N ARG A 314 0.93 7.99 7.44
CA ARG A 314 2.34 8.11 7.83
C ARG A 314 2.83 6.90 8.63
N ALA A 315 1.97 6.26 9.43
CA ALA A 315 2.33 5.05 10.17
C ALA A 315 2.52 3.85 9.24
N VAL A 316 1.64 3.70 8.22
CA VAL A 316 1.77 2.65 7.20
C VAL A 316 3.07 2.82 6.42
N ILE A 317 3.37 4.05 5.96
CA ILE A 317 4.62 4.35 5.25
C ILE A 317 5.85 4.08 6.12
N LYS A 318 5.84 4.54 7.36
CA LYS A 318 6.95 4.32 8.29
C LYS A 318 7.20 2.83 8.54
N TYR A 319 6.14 2.06 8.71
CA TYR A 319 6.23 0.61 8.83
C TYR A 319 6.80 -0.04 7.56
N LEU A 320 6.28 0.34 6.37
CA LEU A 320 6.80 -0.17 5.09
C LEU A 320 8.28 0.18 4.88
N MET A 321 8.70 1.39 5.24
CA MET A 321 10.11 1.80 5.19
C MET A 321 10.99 0.94 6.10
N THR A 322 10.49 0.52 7.26
CA THR A 322 11.22 -0.37 8.19
C THR A 322 11.50 -1.75 7.57
N ILE A 323 10.53 -2.30 6.82
CA ILE A 323 10.72 -3.59 6.14
C ILE A 323 11.39 -3.46 4.77
N LEU A 324 11.36 -2.27 4.18
CA LEU A 324 12.00 -1.96 2.89
C LEU A 324 13.51 -1.79 3.03
N ASN A 325 13.97 -1.10 4.08
CA ASN A 325 15.39 -0.76 4.26
C ASN A 325 15.83 -1.00 5.71
N SER A 326 16.80 -1.91 5.88
CA SER A 326 17.27 -2.35 7.20
C SER A 326 17.82 -1.25 8.11
N ASN A 327 18.23 -0.11 7.56
CA ASN A 327 18.79 1.00 8.33
C ASN A 327 17.74 2.02 8.79
N PHE A 328 16.50 1.90 8.29
CA PHE A 328 15.46 2.92 8.51
C PHE A 328 14.99 2.97 9.98
N GLU A 329 14.83 1.83 10.62
CA GLU A 329 14.32 1.75 12.00
C GLU A 329 15.28 2.47 12.96
N GLU A 330 16.58 2.21 12.86
CA GLU A 330 17.60 2.88 13.68
C GLU A 330 17.68 4.38 13.38
N TRP A 331 17.63 4.76 12.09
CA TRP A 331 17.64 6.16 11.69
C TRP A 331 16.41 6.91 12.22
N SER A 332 15.22 6.32 12.10
CA SER A 332 13.97 6.90 12.58
C SER A 332 13.94 7.07 14.09
N ALA A 333 14.52 6.12 14.84
CA ALA A 333 14.65 6.23 16.29
C ALA A 333 15.58 7.38 16.71
N LYS A 334 16.67 7.62 15.97
CA LYS A 334 17.62 8.72 16.19
C LYS A 334 17.10 10.08 15.68
N ASN A 335 16.11 10.09 14.82
CA ASN A 335 15.56 11.29 14.19
C ASN A 335 14.02 11.32 14.29
N PRO A 336 13.42 11.31 15.49
CA PRO A 336 11.98 11.13 15.69
C PRO A 336 11.13 12.24 15.07
N GLU A 337 11.70 13.46 14.92
CA GLU A 337 11.03 14.64 14.38
C GLU A 337 11.17 14.77 12.85
N LYS A 338 12.04 13.94 12.21
CA LYS A 338 12.28 14.03 10.77
C LYS A 338 11.23 13.24 9.99
N ASP A 339 10.89 13.75 8.82
CA ASP A 339 10.08 13.02 7.87
C ASP A 339 10.87 11.86 7.25
N TYR A 340 10.19 10.75 6.91
CA TYR A 340 10.80 9.60 6.23
C TYR A 340 11.47 9.97 4.90
N LYS A 341 10.99 11.02 4.23
CA LYS A 341 11.56 11.55 2.97
C LYS A 341 12.99 12.08 3.16
N GLN A 342 13.40 12.41 4.38
CA GLN A 342 14.78 12.84 4.72
C GLN A 342 15.74 11.67 5.00
N PHE A 343 15.22 10.44 5.00
CA PHE A 343 16.07 9.26 5.16
C PHE A 343 17.00 9.10 3.96
N PRO A 344 18.33 8.91 4.17
CA PRO A 344 19.29 8.66 3.09
C PRO A 344 19.08 7.24 2.54
N PHE A 345 18.07 7.09 1.71
CA PHE A 345 17.68 5.80 1.14
C PHE A 345 18.75 5.25 0.20
N SER A 346 18.99 3.95 0.28
CA SER A 346 19.88 3.24 -0.64
C SER A 346 19.26 1.91 -1.06
N VAL A 347 19.12 1.72 -2.35
CA VAL A 347 18.59 0.50 -2.97
C VAL A 347 19.41 -0.74 -2.55
N SER A 348 20.74 -0.59 -2.39
CA SER A 348 21.62 -1.69 -1.97
C SER A 348 21.40 -2.17 -0.52
N LYS A 349 20.66 -1.40 0.29
CA LYS A 349 20.29 -1.73 1.68
C LYS A 349 18.88 -2.29 1.80
N MET A 350 18.20 -2.49 0.69
CA MET A 350 16.90 -3.17 0.67
C MET A 350 17.03 -4.67 0.99
N GLY A 351 15.96 -5.24 1.55
CA GLY A 351 15.91 -6.66 1.89
C GLY A 351 16.06 -7.56 0.65
N LYS A 352 16.96 -8.56 0.72
CA LYS A 352 17.22 -9.50 -0.38
C LYS A 352 16.32 -10.75 -0.36
N SER A 353 15.72 -11.07 0.77
CA SER A 353 14.83 -12.21 1.01
C SER A 353 13.49 -11.71 1.52
N GLY A 354 12.42 -12.49 1.39
CA GLY A 354 11.04 -12.11 1.67
C GLY A 354 10.83 -11.16 2.85
N ALA A 355 10.20 -10.02 2.61
CA ALA A 355 9.87 -9.02 3.61
C ALA A 355 8.71 -9.54 4.46
N LEU A 356 8.94 -9.77 5.75
CA LEU A 356 7.92 -10.28 6.65
C LEU A 356 6.97 -9.14 7.05
N PHE A 357 5.72 -9.25 6.60
CA PHE A 357 4.64 -8.37 7.03
C PHE A 357 4.06 -8.86 8.36
N ASP A 358 4.00 -7.96 9.32
CA ASP A 358 3.49 -8.19 10.67
C ASP A 358 2.51 -7.07 11.04
N LEU A 359 1.23 -7.43 11.19
CA LEU A 359 0.16 -6.47 11.49
C LEU A 359 0.28 -5.92 12.92
N ASP A 360 0.76 -6.71 13.88
CA ASP A 360 0.94 -6.25 15.26
C ASP A 360 2.04 -5.20 15.34
N LYS A 361 3.14 -5.41 14.61
CA LYS A 361 4.20 -4.39 14.50
C LYS A 361 3.67 -3.11 13.83
N LEU A 362 2.82 -3.20 12.81
CA LEU A 362 2.16 -2.02 12.22
C LEU A 362 1.27 -1.32 13.25
N ASN A 363 0.50 -2.08 14.04
CA ASN A 363 -0.33 -1.51 15.11
C ASN A 363 0.51 -0.74 16.13
N ASP A 364 1.67 -1.26 16.51
CA ASP A 364 2.59 -0.57 17.43
C ASP A 364 3.14 0.73 16.81
N VAL A 365 3.57 0.68 15.55
CA VAL A 365 4.02 1.89 14.83
C VAL A 365 2.89 2.91 14.73
N SER A 366 1.65 2.46 14.50
CA SER A 366 0.49 3.34 14.39
C SER A 366 0.17 4.03 15.72
N ARG A 367 0.18 3.30 16.84
CA ARG A 367 0.05 3.88 18.19
C ARG A 367 1.10 4.97 18.45
N ASP A 368 2.33 4.71 18.05
CA ASP A 368 3.45 5.62 18.27
C ASP A 368 3.34 6.89 17.42
N GLU A 369 2.92 6.77 16.17
CA GLU A 369 2.74 7.93 15.31
C GLU A 369 1.50 8.76 15.71
N LEU A 370 0.37 8.11 16.01
CA LEU A 370 -0.84 8.80 16.46
C LEU A 370 -0.64 9.52 17.79
N ALA A 371 0.13 8.95 18.72
CA ALA A 371 0.43 9.60 20.01
C ALA A 371 1.25 10.88 19.88
N LYS A 372 1.88 11.15 18.74
CA LYS A 372 2.63 12.40 18.49
C LYS A 372 1.72 13.57 18.08
N LEU A 373 0.53 13.25 17.55
CA LEU A 373 -0.39 14.28 17.07
C LEU A 373 -0.89 15.16 18.22
N SER A 374 -1.13 16.42 17.93
CA SER A 374 -1.94 17.29 18.79
C SER A 374 -3.41 16.86 18.74
N PRO A 375 -4.25 17.26 19.72
CA PRO A 375 -5.69 17.00 19.66
C PRO A 375 -6.35 17.52 18.38
N GLY A 376 -5.93 18.69 17.88
CA GLY A 376 -6.44 19.26 16.63
C GLY A 376 -6.04 18.45 15.39
N GLU A 377 -4.79 18.01 15.27
CA GLU A 377 -4.33 17.13 14.18
C GLU A 377 -5.04 15.77 14.23
N MET A 378 -5.25 15.23 15.43
CA MET A 378 -6.02 14.00 15.61
C MET A 378 -7.48 14.20 15.17
N TYR A 379 -8.10 15.33 15.56
CA TYR A 379 -9.44 15.66 15.08
C TYR A 379 -9.51 15.69 13.56
N ASP A 380 -8.58 16.37 12.90
CA ASP A 380 -8.57 16.49 11.43
C ASP A 380 -8.43 15.11 10.76
N PHE A 381 -7.58 14.24 11.30
CA PHE A 381 -7.43 12.86 10.84
C PHE A 381 -8.72 12.04 11.02
N LEU A 382 -9.29 12.04 12.22
CA LEU A 382 -10.53 11.29 12.51
C LEU A 382 -11.73 11.84 11.73
N CYS A 383 -11.86 13.16 11.63
CA CYS A 383 -12.91 13.81 10.84
C CYS A 383 -12.85 13.45 9.35
N GLY A 384 -11.62 13.36 8.79
CA GLY A 384 -11.40 12.87 7.43
C GLY A 384 -11.92 11.45 7.25
N TRP A 385 -11.63 10.56 8.18
CA TRP A 385 -12.10 9.17 8.15
C TRP A 385 -13.63 9.09 8.34
N VAL A 386 -14.19 9.83 9.29
CA VAL A 386 -15.64 9.87 9.57
C VAL A 386 -16.45 10.33 8.37
N LYS A 387 -15.98 11.32 7.61
CA LYS A 387 -16.63 11.78 6.38
C LYS A 387 -16.81 10.67 5.35
N GLU A 388 -15.84 9.78 5.22
CA GLU A 388 -15.83 8.72 4.22
C GLU A 388 -16.47 7.42 4.74
N PHE A 389 -16.17 7.01 5.97
CA PHE A 389 -16.50 5.69 6.51
C PHE A 389 -17.40 5.72 7.75
N GLY A 390 -17.59 6.86 8.38
CA GLY A 390 -18.40 7.00 9.59
C GLY A 390 -19.91 6.86 9.34
N THR A 391 -20.64 6.59 10.41
CA THR A 391 -22.11 6.62 10.41
C THR A 391 -22.63 8.06 10.37
N ASP A 392 -23.95 8.24 10.19
CA ASP A 392 -24.56 9.57 10.26
C ASP A 392 -24.45 10.18 11.66
N ALA A 393 -24.53 9.36 12.71
CA ALA A 393 -24.28 9.78 14.09
C ALA A 393 -22.84 10.29 14.27
N ASP A 394 -21.83 9.53 13.78
CA ASP A 394 -20.43 9.95 13.83
C ASP A 394 -20.25 11.32 13.13
N ARG A 395 -20.87 11.52 11.96
CA ARG A 395 -20.79 12.80 11.23
C ARG A 395 -21.39 13.96 12.01
N GLN A 396 -22.50 13.72 12.72
CA GLN A 396 -23.12 14.73 13.58
C GLN A 396 -22.25 15.05 14.79
N HIS A 397 -21.69 14.05 15.47
CA HIS A 397 -20.78 14.22 16.59
C HIS A 397 -19.55 15.05 16.21
N PHE A 398 -18.95 14.74 15.05
CA PHE A 398 -17.75 15.44 14.57
C PHE A 398 -18.00 16.85 14.02
N ALA A 399 -19.26 17.34 13.97
CA ALA A 399 -19.54 18.74 13.68
C ALA A 399 -19.09 19.69 14.79
N GLY A 400 -19.00 19.21 16.04
CA GLY A 400 -18.60 19.98 17.21
C GLY A 400 -17.09 19.92 17.50
N ARG A 401 -16.24 20.54 16.69
CA ARG A 401 -14.77 20.46 16.77
C ARG A 401 -14.22 20.66 18.19
N GLU A 402 -14.61 21.75 18.86
CA GLU A 402 -14.09 22.09 20.19
C GLU A 402 -14.39 21.01 21.23
N TYR A 403 -15.59 20.45 21.19
CA TYR A 403 -15.99 19.36 22.09
C TYR A 403 -15.16 18.10 21.84
N ILE A 404 -14.98 17.71 20.59
CA ILE A 404 -14.16 16.54 20.21
C ILE A 404 -12.69 16.77 20.61
N GLU A 405 -12.12 17.94 20.38
CA GLU A 405 -10.73 18.23 20.75
C GLU A 405 -10.50 18.14 22.27
N ARG A 406 -11.49 18.56 23.07
CA ARG A 406 -11.45 18.38 24.55
C ARG A 406 -11.44 16.89 24.94
N ILE A 407 -12.29 16.07 24.29
CA ILE A 407 -12.31 14.63 24.49
C ILE A 407 -10.96 14.00 24.07
N LEU A 408 -10.46 14.36 22.91
CA LEU A 408 -9.18 13.86 22.40
C LEU A 408 -8.01 14.25 23.27
N ALA A 409 -7.99 15.47 23.81
CA ALA A 409 -6.96 15.90 24.76
C ALA A 409 -6.91 14.98 25.98
N LEU A 410 -8.07 14.56 26.51
CA LEU A 410 -8.16 13.61 27.61
C LEU A 410 -7.69 12.20 27.19
N ILE A 411 -8.24 11.65 26.10
CA ILE A 411 -7.93 10.29 25.63
C ILE A 411 -6.45 10.14 25.31
N MET A 412 -5.84 11.13 24.68
CA MET A 412 -4.42 11.14 24.30
C MET A 412 -3.48 11.50 25.46
N GLY A 413 -4.01 11.94 26.61
CA GLY A 413 -3.22 12.44 27.73
C GLY A 413 -2.42 13.69 27.37
N ALA A 414 -3.04 14.64 26.66
CA ALA A 414 -2.39 15.90 26.31
C ALA A 414 -1.98 16.67 27.57
N GLY A 415 -0.76 17.22 27.59
CA GLY A 415 -0.20 17.90 28.76
C GLY A 415 0.38 16.98 29.84
N GLN A 416 0.21 15.65 29.74
CA GLN A 416 0.83 14.71 30.68
C GLN A 416 2.29 14.41 30.31
N LYS A 417 3.11 14.06 31.30
CA LYS A 417 4.52 13.67 31.09
C LYS A 417 4.68 12.51 30.12
N LYS A 418 3.70 11.59 30.08
CA LYS A 418 3.66 10.44 29.15
C LYS A 418 2.32 10.45 28.44
N ARG A 419 2.36 10.57 27.12
CA ARG A 419 1.19 10.47 26.27
C ARG A 419 0.60 9.06 26.29
N ARG A 420 -0.73 8.97 26.20
CA ARG A 420 -1.45 7.69 26.07
C ARG A 420 -1.37 7.20 24.63
N LYS A 421 -1.38 5.88 24.46
CA LYS A 421 -1.25 5.19 23.16
C LYS A 421 -2.43 4.24 22.92
N ASP A 422 -3.64 4.68 23.27
CA ASP A 422 -4.83 3.83 23.22
C ASP A 422 -5.40 3.72 21.80
N ILE A 423 -5.12 4.69 20.94
CA ILE A 423 -5.64 4.74 19.58
C ILE A 423 -4.64 4.10 18.62
N VAL A 424 -5.10 3.07 17.88
CA VAL A 424 -4.33 2.39 16.82
C VAL A 424 -4.74 2.89 15.45
N ARG A 425 -6.03 3.19 15.26
CA ARG A 425 -6.65 3.57 13.99
C ARG A 425 -7.90 4.40 14.20
N ALA A 426 -8.36 5.10 13.17
CA ALA A 426 -9.47 6.05 13.28
C ALA A 426 -10.76 5.40 13.77
N GLU A 427 -11.14 4.24 13.24
CA GLU A 427 -12.32 3.50 13.68
C GLU A 427 -12.34 3.32 15.21
N GLN A 428 -11.25 2.84 15.77
CA GLN A 428 -11.11 2.64 17.21
C GLN A 428 -11.15 3.98 17.98
N GLY A 429 -10.47 5.00 17.44
CA GLY A 429 -10.46 6.34 18.05
C GLY A 429 -11.86 6.93 18.16
N VAL A 430 -12.68 6.76 17.12
CA VAL A 430 -14.09 7.19 17.12
C VAL A 430 -14.89 6.41 18.15
N ARG A 431 -14.76 5.08 18.18
CA ARG A 431 -15.50 4.23 19.15
C ARG A 431 -15.11 4.49 20.61
N LEU A 432 -13.87 4.88 20.89
CA LEU A 432 -13.44 5.28 22.25
C LEU A 432 -14.15 6.53 22.79
N MET A 433 -14.82 7.28 21.92
CA MET A 433 -15.59 8.48 22.28
C MET A 433 -17.09 8.23 22.42
N ASP A 434 -17.61 7.05 22.08
CA ASP A 434 -19.06 6.76 22.03
C ASP A 434 -19.77 7.09 23.35
N TYR A 435 -19.13 6.89 24.50
CA TYR A 435 -19.73 7.20 25.78
C TYR A 435 -19.84 8.72 26.11
N PHE A 436 -19.29 9.60 25.27
CA PHE A 436 -19.48 11.04 25.42
C PHE A 436 -20.79 11.56 24.76
N PHE A 437 -21.49 10.69 24.03
CA PHE A 437 -22.72 11.04 23.30
C PHE A 437 -23.88 10.15 23.76
N ASP A 438 -25.03 10.77 24.02
CA ASP A 438 -26.16 10.06 24.64
C ASP A 438 -26.85 9.09 23.67
N ASP A 439 -26.78 9.36 22.37
CA ASP A 439 -27.33 8.50 21.30
C ASP A 439 -26.47 7.23 21.03
N THR A 440 -25.19 7.23 21.41
CA THR A 440 -24.30 6.07 21.29
C THR A 440 -23.95 5.44 22.63
N PHE A 441 -24.30 6.09 23.75
CA PHE A 441 -24.04 5.55 25.08
C PHE A 441 -24.98 4.38 25.41
N ALA A 442 -24.48 3.14 25.36
CA ALA A 442 -25.23 1.92 25.65
C ALA A 442 -24.51 1.07 26.72
N PRO A 443 -24.58 1.46 28.00
CA PRO A 443 -23.87 0.79 29.08
C PRO A 443 -24.51 -0.55 29.45
N ALA A 444 -23.67 -1.58 29.68
CA ALA A 444 -24.13 -2.88 30.17
C ALA A 444 -24.39 -2.91 31.69
N TYR A 445 -23.89 -1.92 32.44
CA TYR A 445 -23.95 -1.83 33.91
C TYR A 445 -23.57 -3.13 34.64
N ASP A 446 -22.47 -3.75 34.26
CA ASP A 446 -21.96 -4.94 34.93
C ASP A 446 -21.16 -4.55 36.19
N PHE A 447 -21.82 -4.61 37.36
CA PHE A 447 -21.23 -4.30 38.67
C PHE A 447 -20.93 -5.59 39.43
N ARG A 448 -19.67 -5.75 39.82
CA ARG A 448 -19.15 -6.92 40.57
C ARG A 448 -19.41 -6.87 42.07
N PHE A 449 -20.10 -5.83 42.58
CA PHE A 449 -20.27 -5.55 43.98
C PHE A 449 -21.73 -5.72 44.43
N PRO A 450 -22.00 -5.84 45.74
CA PRO A 450 -23.38 -5.96 46.23
C PRO A 450 -24.24 -4.80 45.77
N LYS A 451 -25.42 -5.10 45.21
CA LYS A 451 -26.33 -4.11 44.61
C LYS A 451 -26.69 -2.94 45.55
N GLU A 452 -26.90 -3.24 46.84
CA GLU A 452 -27.19 -2.22 47.84
C GLU A 452 -26.03 -1.23 48.02
N SER A 453 -24.79 -1.76 48.09
CA SER A 453 -23.58 -0.94 48.18
C SER A 453 -23.36 -0.11 46.92
N VAL A 454 -23.60 -0.71 45.73
CA VAL A 454 -23.51 0.03 44.46
C VAL A 454 -24.53 1.16 44.39
N ARG A 455 -25.81 0.87 44.76
CA ARG A 455 -26.86 1.88 44.77
C ARG A 455 -26.56 3.01 45.73
N ALA A 456 -26.13 2.67 46.98
CA ALA A 456 -25.75 3.67 48.00
C ALA A 456 -24.56 4.52 47.56
N MET A 457 -23.56 3.90 46.90
CA MET A 457 -22.39 4.61 46.34
C MET A 457 -22.80 5.62 45.28
N LEU A 458 -23.61 5.21 44.29
CA LEU A 458 -24.03 6.06 43.18
C LEU A 458 -24.88 7.23 43.67
N ALA A 459 -25.88 6.97 44.57
CA ALA A 459 -26.73 7.99 45.13
C ALA A 459 -25.94 8.99 46.02
N GLY A 460 -25.11 8.48 46.95
CA GLY A 460 -24.32 9.34 47.84
C GLY A 460 -23.28 10.18 47.09
N PHE A 461 -22.69 9.64 46.02
CA PHE A 461 -21.76 10.42 45.22
C PHE A 461 -22.48 11.46 44.36
N ALA A 462 -23.68 11.17 43.81
CA ALA A 462 -24.49 12.13 43.07
C ALA A 462 -24.90 13.35 43.90
N GLU A 463 -25.18 13.17 45.20
CA GLU A 463 -25.50 14.28 46.11
C GLU A 463 -24.28 15.20 46.37
N LEU A 464 -23.06 14.63 46.43
CA LEU A 464 -21.85 15.36 46.74
C LEU A 464 -21.18 16.01 45.53
N TYR A 465 -21.41 15.48 44.31
CA TYR A 465 -20.71 15.89 43.09
C TYR A 465 -20.98 17.34 42.70
N SER A 466 -19.92 18.07 42.35
CA SER A 466 -19.99 19.38 41.70
C SER A 466 -19.05 19.40 40.49
N GLU A 467 -19.47 20.06 39.41
CA GLU A 467 -18.62 20.22 38.21
C GLU A 467 -17.44 21.19 38.43
N GLU A 468 -17.49 21.97 39.50
CA GLU A 468 -16.40 22.89 39.91
C GLU A 468 -15.28 22.19 40.72
N ASP A 469 -15.47 20.89 41.02
CA ASP A 469 -14.49 20.13 41.79
C ASP A 469 -13.20 19.93 40.99
N ASP A 470 -12.08 20.30 41.60
CA ASP A 470 -10.79 19.80 41.16
C ASP A 470 -10.62 18.30 41.49
N ASN A 471 -9.59 17.67 40.96
CA ASN A 471 -9.33 16.23 41.18
C ASN A 471 -9.22 15.88 42.69
N SER A 472 -8.73 16.77 43.53
CA SER A 472 -8.59 16.54 44.97
C SER A 472 -9.92 16.58 45.70
N ALA A 473 -10.75 17.59 45.41
CA ALA A 473 -12.10 17.74 45.94
C ALA A 473 -13.00 16.60 45.45
N TRP A 474 -12.96 16.28 44.18
CA TRP A 474 -13.70 15.17 43.56
C TRP A 474 -13.36 13.83 44.24
N PHE A 475 -12.08 13.52 44.43
CA PHE A 475 -11.66 12.28 45.07
C PHE A 475 -11.97 12.23 46.57
N SER A 476 -11.96 13.37 47.25
CA SER A 476 -12.40 13.46 48.66
C SER A 476 -13.89 13.12 48.80
N LYS A 477 -14.74 13.67 47.93
CA LYS A 477 -16.17 13.37 47.87
C LYS A 477 -16.47 11.90 47.52
N LEU A 478 -15.68 11.33 46.58
CA LEU A 478 -15.75 9.91 46.26
C LEU A 478 -15.48 9.02 47.48
N ARG A 479 -14.43 9.35 48.28
CA ARG A 479 -14.09 8.62 49.51
C ARG A 479 -15.20 8.74 50.57
N GLN A 480 -15.81 9.91 50.69
CA GLN A 480 -16.92 10.12 51.62
C GLN A 480 -18.13 9.25 51.25
N ALA A 481 -18.51 9.23 49.96
CA ALA A 481 -19.59 8.38 49.45
C ALA A 481 -19.25 6.89 49.61
N ALA A 482 -18.00 6.49 49.31
CA ALA A 482 -17.51 5.12 49.45
C ALA A 482 -17.66 4.59 50.89
N GLY A 483 -17.23 5.37 51.86
CA GLY A 483 -17.38 5.01 53.30
C GLY A 483 -18.84 4.85 53.72
N ALA A 484 -19.73 5.73 53.27
CA ALA A 484 -21.17 5.65 53.56
C ALA A 484 -21.84 4.45 52.89
N ALA A 485 -21.33 3.98 51.74
CA ALA A 485 -21.84 2.85 50.96
C ALA A 485 -21.25 1.48 51.33
N GLY A 486 -20.41 1.43 52.39
CA GLY A 486 -19.79 0.19 52.85
C GLY A 486 -18.52 -0.21 52.11
N PHE A 487 -17.95 0.67 51.27
CA PHE A 487 -16.59 0.49 50.75
C PHE A 487 -15.57 1.08 51.71
N ALA A 488 -14.32 0.62 51.63
CA ALA A 488 -13.26 1.22 52.41
C ALA A 488 -12.91 2.63 51.85
N ALA A 489 -12.84 3.62 52.73
CA ALA A 489 -12.50 5.00 52.35
C ALA A 489 -11.01 5.17 51.99
N ASP A 490 -10.16 4.23 52.39
CA ASP A 490 -8.75 4.21 52.03
C ASP A 490 -8.20 2.79 51.88
N ASN A 491 -7.07 2.67 51.18
CA ASN A 491 -6.43 1.37 50.93
C ASN A 491 -5.81 0.71 52.14
N ALA A 492 -5.46 1.46 53.17
CA ALA A 492 -4.87 0.89 54.40
C ALA A 492 -5.96 0.19 55.21
N ALA A 493 -7.11 0.81 55.39
CA ALA A 493 -8.28 0.21 56.02
C ALA A 493 -8.73 -1.06 55.30
N TYR A 494 -8.79 -1.04 53.98
CA TYR A 494 -9.15 -2.23 53.18
C TYR A 494 -8.15 -3.37 53.37
N LYS A 495 -6.85 -3.10 53.29
CA LYS A 495 -5.81 -4.13 53.48
C LYS A 495 -5.80 -4.75 54.90
N ALA A 496 -6.17 -3.95 55.92
CA ALA A 496 -6.22 -4.43 57.30
C ALA A 496 -7.36 -5.42 57.57
N ALA A 497 -8.54 -5.22 56.93
CA ALA A 497 -9.72 -6.03 57.16
C ALA A 497 -10.63 -6.08 55.91
N PRO A 498 -10.22 -6.73 54.81
CA PRO A 498 -10.98 -6.74 53.53
C PRO A 498 -12.41 -7.26 53.68
N GLN A 499 -12.62 -8.22 54.57
CA GLN A 499 -13.91 -8.86 54.84
C GLN A 499 -14.97 -7.93 55.41
N ASN A 500 -14.58 -6.75 55.90
CA ASN A 500 -15.51 -5.78 56.51
C ASN A 500 -16.09 -4.79 55.49
N TYR A 501 -15.66 -4.85 54.24
CA TYR A 501 -16.02 -3.89 53.21
C TYR A 501 -16.54 -4.58 51.96
N ALA A 502 -17.42 -3.90 51.21
CA ALA A 502 -17.89 -4.31 49.89
C ALA A 502 -16.78 -4.29 48.83
N GLY A 503 -15.72 -3.49 49.09
CA GLY A 503 -14.57 -3.33 48.20
C GLY A 503 -13.67 -2.19 48.68
N SER A 504 -12.58 -1.93 47.98
CA SER A 504 -11.67 -0.80 48.22
C SER A 504 -12.22 0.54 47.69
N VAL A 505 -11.55 1.64 47.99
CA VAL A 505 -11.86 2.93 47.35
C VAL A 505 -11.67 2.92 45.84
N SER A 506 -10.77 2.09 45.32
CA SER A 506 -10.59 1.91 43.86
C SER A 506 -11.78 1.19 43.23
N ASP A 507 -12.38 0.24 43.96
CA ASP A 507 -13.59 -0.47 43.57
C ASP A 507 -14.81 0.47 43.57
N ALA A 508 -14.92 1.37 44.58
CA ALA A 508 -15.93 2.42 44.57
C ALA A 508 -15.80 3.39 43.39
N ALA A 509 -14.54 3.73 43.02
CA ALA A 509 -14.30 4.52 41.81
C ALA A 509 -14.67 3.77 40.51
N GLU A 510 -14.46 2.44 40.48
CA GLU A 510 -14.91 1.60 39.37
C GLU A 510 -16.43 1.61 39.24
N VAL A 511 -17.19 1.56 40.33
CA VAL A 511 -18.66 1.68 40.32
C VAL A 511 -19.09 2.97 39.61
N VAL A 512 -18.54 4.12 40.01
CA VAL A 512 -18.84 5.41 39.38
C VAL A 512 -18.42 5.39 37.89
N ARG A 513 -17.26 4.82 37.58
CA ARG A 513 -16.75 4.74 36.22
C ARG A 513 -17.66 3.93 35.31
N VAL A 514 -18.09 2.76 35.74
CA VAL A 514 -19.04 1.92 34.97
C VAL A 514 -20.36 2.66 34.76
N ALA A 515 -20.87 3.37 35.77
CA ALA A 515 -22.08 4.17 35.65
C ALA A 515 -21.94 5.29 34.59
N ILE A 516 -20.79 5.97 34.55
CA ILE A 516 -20.55 7.12 33.66
C ILE A 516 -20.13 6.69 32.24
N THR A 517 -19.32 5.65 32.10
CA THR A 517 -18.70 5.28 30.82
C THR A 517 -19.14 3.93 30.27
N GLY A 518 -19.85 3.12 31.04
CA GLY A 518 -20.19 1.73 30.69
C GLY A 518 -18.99 0.76 30.74
N SER A 519 -17.80 1.20 31.21
CA SER A 519 -16.58 0.40 31.21
C SER A 519 -15.84 0.50 32.54
N PRO A 520 -15.19 -0.59 33.02
CA PRO A 520 -14.35 -0.56 34.22
C PRO A 520 -13.04 0.21 34.01
N ASN A 521 -12.66 0.48 32.77
CA ASN A 521 -11.45 1.18 32.39
C ASN A 521 -11.77 2.44 31.57
N SER A 522 -11.19 3.58 31.98
CA SER A 522 -11.32 4.85 31.25
C SER A 522 -10.13 5.77 31.59
N PRO A 523 -9.96 6.87 30.86
CA PRO A 523 -9.13 8.00 31.32
C PRO A 523 -9.59 8.56 32.69
N ASP A 524 -9.03 9.70 33.07
CA ASP A 524 -9.39 10.36 34.32
C ASP A 524 -10.89 10.66 34.44
N LEU A 525 -11.52 10.10 35.46
CA LEU A 525 -12.98 10.12 35.61
C LEU A 525 -13.52 11.52 35.99
N CYS A 526 -12.78 12.29 36.82
CA CYS A 526 -13.13 13.67 37.15
C CYS A 526 -13.20 14.53 35.87
N THR A 527 -12.19 14.40 35.00
CA THR A 527 -12.16 15.12 33.72
C THR A 527 -13.29 14.65 32.77
N ILE A 528 -13.60 13.34 32.73
CA ILE A 528 -14.73 12.81 31.93
C ILE A 528 -16.03 13.47 32.37
N MET A 529 -16.31 13.50 33.67
CA MET A 529 -17.54 14.09 34.24
C MET A 529 -17.62 15.61 34.00
N GLY A 530 -16.48 16.31 34.03
CA GLY A 530 -16.38 17.73 33.66
C GLY A 530 -16.62 18.00 32.19
N ILE A 531 -16.26 17.09 31.27
CA ILE A 531 -16.56 17.18 29.83
C ILE A 531 -18.05 16.88 29.55
N LEU A 532 -18.63 15.87 30.23
CA LEU A 532 -20.04 15.53 30.13
C LEU A 532 -20.95 16.63 30.69
N GLY A 533 -20.48 17.36 31.69
CA GLY A 533 -21.25 18.34 32.46
C GLY A 533 -22.08 17.70 33.57
N ARG A 534 -22.55 18.54 34.49
CA ARG A 534 -23.24 18.11 35.71
C ARG A 534 -24.54 17.34 35.42
N GLU A 535 -25.37 17.86 34.52
CA GLU A 535 -26.67 17.28 34.20
C GLU A 535 -26.58 15.85 33.73
N ARG A 536 -25.76 15.60 32.66
CA ARG A 536 -25.57 14.24 32.11
C ARG A 536 -24.90 13.30 33.10
N SER A 537 -23.92 13.79 33.87
CA SER A 537 -23.26 12.98 34.89
C SER A 537 -24.25 12.49 35.95
N LEU A 538 -25.10 13.37 36.47
CA LEU A 538 -26.11 13.00 37.46
C LEU A 538 -27.19 12.08 36.88
N ALA A 539 -27.63 12.33 35.65
CA ALA A 539 -28.59 11.46 34.97
C ALA A 539 -28.08 10.02 34.85
N ARG A 540 -26.81 9.83 34.44
CA ARG A 540 -26.19 8.51 34.32
C ARG A 540 -26.01 7.78 35.65
N LEU A 541 -25.59 8.50 36.71
CA LEU A 541 -25.51 7.93 38.07
C LEU A 541 -26.90 7.44 38.54
N SER A 542 -27.93 8.25 38.34
CA SER A 542 -29.32 7.93 38.69
C SER A 542 -29.86 6.76 37.90
N GLU A 543 -29.63 6.74 36.60
CA GLU A 543 -30.06 5.65 35.69
C GLU A 543 -29.39 4.33 36.08
N ALA A 544 -28.08 4.35 36.31
CA ALA A 544 -27.34 3.16 36.74
C ALA A 544 -27.86 2.61 38.06
N ALA A 545 -28.16 3.48 39.04
CA ALA A 545 -28.74 3.07 40.30
C ALA A 545 -30.18 2.51 40.17
N ALA A 546 -30.97 3.01 39.24
CA ALA A 546 -32.33 2.53 39.00
C ALA A 546 -32.37 1.16 38.30
N ARG A 547 -31.34 0.78 37.53
CA ARG A 547 -31.26 -0.53 36.84
C ARG A 547 -30.72 -1.67 37.68
N LEU A 548 -30.34 -1.43 38.92
CA LEU A 548 -29.89 -2.44 39.91
C LEU A 548 -31.07 -3.15 40.58
#